data_e906eb6662f9d6cb83780a9c5e0a64cb
#
_entry.id   e906eb6662f9d6cb83780a9c5e0a64cb
#
_cell.length_a   1.000
_cell.length_b   1.000
_cell.length_c   1.000
_cell.angle_alpha   90.00
_cell.angle_beta   90.00
_cell.angle_gamma   90.00
#
_symmetry.space_group_name_H-M   'P 1'
#
loop_
_entity.id
_entity.type
_entity.pdbx_description
1 polymer ?
#
loop_
_entity_poly.entity_id
_entity_poly.type
_entity_poly.pdbx_seq_one_letter_code
_entity_poly.pdbx_strand_id
1 'polypeptide(L)'
;MKHILMIGTGGTIASQIGQDGLRPALTSEQLLCFVPKVSEFCRVDCIQLFSLDSTNIRPENWVALAKAIQENYDRYDGFVVSHGTDTMAYTAAALSYLIQGAKKPIILTGAQKPISFDSTDSKINLTDAFLCAASDRLHGVMIVFNGKLIQGTRACKTRSKSYEAFSSINYPYLAVLQDGSLLQYIENAYLDAPVFSDRLDGKVALLKLIPGVPSSLAAYMLQENDALILESFGVGGIPSYPGSGFLDTLQKGIEAGKTIVLTTQVQNEGSDVGVYQVGYEIRHTPQILEAFDMTTEAICGKLMWILGQTRDPEQINRLFYTPVANDILHYVHR
;
A
#
# COMPACT_ATOMS: atom_id res chain seq x y z
N MET A 1 20.34 -5.94 22.49
CA MET A 1 20.16 -4.82 21.53
C MET A 1 19.62 -5.42 20.25
N LYS A 2 18.53 -4.90 19.70
CA LYS A 2 17.91 -5.42 18.48
C LYS A 2 18.79 -5.19 17.26
N HIS A 3 18.77 -6.13 16.32
CA HIS A 3 19.53 -6.07 15.08
C HIS A 3 18.56 -5.80 13.90
N ILE A 4 18.66 -4.63 13.29
CA ILE A 4 17.72 -4.13 12.28
C ILE A 4 18.42 -4.05 10.93
N LEU A 5 17.75 -4.47 9.87
CA LEU A 5 18.19 -4.26 8.51
C LEU A 5 17.51 -3.01 7.92
N MET A 6 18.32 -2.03 7.53
CA MET A 6 17.85 -0.90 6.73
C MET A 6 17.99 -1.20 5.24
N ILE A 7 16.90 -1.08 4.49
CA ILE A 7 16.84 -1.29 3.05
C ILE A 7 16.56 0.04 2.37
N GLY A 8 17.53 0.55 1.60
CA GLY A 8 17.38 1.78 0.82
C GLY A 8 16.74 1.52 -0.53
N THR A 9 15.71 2.31 -0.87
CA THR A 9 15.08 2.28 -2.19
C THR A 9 15.18 3.63 -2.94
N GLY A 10 15.74 4.66 -2.30
CA GLY A 10 15.85 6.02 -2.83
C GLY A 10 14.85 6.98 -2.21
N GLY A 11 14.17 7.77 -3.04
CA GLY A 11 13.16 8.75 -2.64
C GLY A 11 13.73 10.07 -2.14
N THR A 12 12.85 11.02 -1.80
CA THR A 12 13.19 12.39 -1.38
C THR A 12 14.09 12.42 -0.14
N ILE A 13 13.89 11.51 0.81
CA ILE A 13 14.70 11.42 2.03
C ILE A 13 16.21 11.31 1.71
N ALA A 14 16.55 10.56 0.65
CA ALA A 14 17.90 10.32 0.18
C ALA A 14 18.34 11.28 -0.93
N SER A 15 17.54 12.30 -1.26
CA SER A 15 17.82 13.19 -2.38
C SER A 15 18.77 14.31 -2.01
N GLN A 16 19.52 14.77 -3.02
CA GLN A 16 20.35 15.96 -2.98
C GLN A 16 19.98 16.90 -4.14
N ILE A 17 20.27 18.19 -3.98
CA ILE A 17 20.08 19.17 -5.04
C ILE A 17 21.17 18.96 -6.08
N GLY A 18 20.76 18.55 -7.30
CA GLY A 18 21.61 18.49 -8.47
C GLY A 18 21.34 19.69 -9.40
N GLN A 19 22.01 19.71 -10.56
CA GLN A 19 21.83 20.78 -11.56
C GLN A 19 20.40 20.84 -12.12
N ASP A 20 19.71 19.67 -12.18
CA ASP A 20 18.36 19.53 -12.77
C ASP A 20 17.28 19.23 -11.72
N GLY A 21 17.51 19.56 -10.44
CA GLY A 21 16.57 19.32 -9.35
C GLY A 21 17.01 18.25 -8.35
N LEU A 22 16.06 17.76 -7.53
CA LEU A 22 16.32 16.76 -6.51
C LEU A 22 16.46 15.36 -7.16
N ARG A 23 17.52 14.62 -6.77
CA ARG A 23 17.73 13.22 -7.18
C ARG A 23 18.18 12.39 -5.98
N PRO A 24 17.71 11.12 -5.84
CA PRO A 24 18.25 10.20 -4.84
C PRO A 24 19.76 10.01 -5.06
N ALA A 25 20.55 10.34 -4.06
CA ALA A 25 22.02 10.32 -4.14
C ALA A 25 22.70 9.76 -2.88
N LEU A 26 22.00 9.78 -1.74
CA LEU A 26 22.52 9.24 -0.49
C LEU A 26 22.22 7.74 -0.39
N THR A 27 23.19 6.97 0.08
CA THR A 27 23.02 5.56 0.45
C THR A 27 22.35 5.41 1.81
N SER A 28 21.91 4.19 2.14
CA SER A 28 21.33 3.87 3.44
C SER A 28 22.32 4.16 4.59
N GLU A 29 23.61 3.85 4.41
CA GLU A 29 24.67 4.12 5.38
C GLU A 29 24.85 5.64 5.61
N GLN A 30 24.79 6.41 4.52
CA GLN A 30 24.88 7.86 4.61
C GLN A 30 23.66 8.48 5.31
N LEU A 31 22.45 7.95 5.08
CA LEU A 31 21.25 8.37 5.81
C LEU A 31 21.38 8.10 7.30
N LEU A 32 21.93 6.95 7.69
CA LEU A 32 22.12 6.58 9.10
C LEU A 32 23.03 7.54 9.85
N CYS A 33 24.02 8.16 9.19
CA CYS A 33 24.89 9.18 9.80
C CYS A 33 24.13 10.41 10.31
N PHE A 34 22.95 10.71 9.78
CA PHE A 34 22.12 11.84 10.21
C PHE A 34 21.28 11.56 11.46
N VAL A 35 21.20 10.29 11.89
CA VAL A 35 20.43 9.83 13.06
C VAL A 35 21.28 9.00 14.02
N PRO A 36 22.40 9.55 14.55
CA PRO A 36 23.36 8.77 15.34
C PRO A 36 22.79 8.17 16.63
N LYS A 37 21.71 8.75 17.18
CA LYS A 37 21.01 8.22 18.36
C LYS A 37 20.43 6.83 18.16
N VAL A 38 20.21 6.38 16.92
CA VAL A 38 19.72 5.03 16.62
C VAL A 38 20.67 3.96 17.17
N SER A 39 21.98 4.22 17.16
CA SER A 39 22.99 3.29 17.71
C SER A 39 22.89 3.08 19.23
N GLU A 40 22.15 3.92 19.95
CA GLU A 40 21.96 3.78 21.41
C GLU A 40 20.97 2.65 21.74
N PHE A 41 20.05 2.29 20.81
CA PHE A 41 19.00 1.32 21.09
C PHE A 41 18.93 0.14 20.10
N CYS A 42 19.53 0.24 18.90
CA CYS A 42 19.62 -0.90 17.98
C CYS A 42 20.96 -0.91 17.20
N ARG A 43 21.35 -2.11 16.76
CA ARG A 43 22.40 -2.31 15.77
C ARG A 43 21.75 -2.29 14.39
N VAL A 44 22.37 -1.61 13.42
CA VAL A 44 21.83 -1.47 12.05
C VAL A 44 22.86 -1.94 11.05
N ASP A 45 22.45 -2.86 10.17
CA ASP A 45 23.12 -3.14 8.91
C ASP A 45 22.32 -2.51 7.78
N CYS A 46 22.97 -2.14 6.69
CA CYS A 46 22.35 -1.45 5.55
C CYS A 46 22.56 -2.23 4.26
N ILE A 47 21.52 -2.21 3.40
CA ILE A 47 21.64 -2.58 2.00
C ILE A 47 20.97 -1.51 1.13
N GLN A 48 21.58 -1.21 -0.02
CA GLN A 48 20.98 -0.33 -1.02
C GLN A 48 20.40 -1.21 -2.13
N LEU A 49 19.06 -1.39 -2.12
CA LEU A 49 18.39 -2.24 -3.11
C LEU A 49 18.14 -1.48 -4.41
N PHE A 50 17.65 -0.22 -4.30
CA PHE A 50 17.42 0.70 -5.42
C PHE A 50 17.86 2.12 -5.05
N SER A 51 17.94 3.00 -6.06
CA SER A 51 18.09 4.45 -5.90
C SER A 51 17.13 5.14 -6.86
N LEU A 52 15.81 4.91 -6.64
CA LEU A 52 14.75 5.37 -7.53
C LEU A 52 13.97 6.54 -6.93
N ASP A 53 13.49 7.44 -7.80
CA ASP A 53 12.31 8.22 -7.47
C ASP A 53 11.11 7.26 -7.38
N SER A 54 10.27 7.41 -6.37
CA SER A 54 9.15 6.49 -6.14
C SER A 54 8.12 6.47 -7.27
N THR A 55 8.04 7.50 -8.08
CA THR A 55 7.22 7.53 -9.30
C THR A 55 7.64 6.48 -10.33
N ASN A 56 8.85 5.95 -10.22
CA ASN A 56 9.40 4.91 -11.09
C ASN A 56 9.36 3.50 -10.47
N ILE A 57 8.75 3.34 -9.30
CA ILE A 57 8.54 2.03 -8.69
C ILE A 57 7.49 1.25 -9.48
N ARG A 58 7.78 -0.02 -9.73
CA ARG A 58 6.93 -0.98 -10.47
C ARG A 58 6.73 -2.25 -9.65
N PRO A 59 5.75 -3.11 -10.02
CA PRO A 59 5.49 -4.37 -9.29
C PRO A 59 6.72 -5.26 -9.11
N GLU A 60 7.65 -5.28 -10.08
CA GLU A 60 8.90 -6.05 -9.98
C GLU A 60 9.80 -5.55 -8.83
N ASN A 61 9.74 -4.25 -8.52
CA ASN A 61 10.47 -3.69 -7.38
C ASN A 61 9.88 -4.13 -6.04
N TRP A 62 8.56 -4.31 -5.95
CA TRP A 62 7.91 -4.85 -4.74
C TRP A 62 8.29 -6.32 -4.50
N VAL A 63 8.33 -7.13 -5.57
CA VAL A 63 8.79 -8.52 -5.48
C VAL A 63 10.26 -8.59 -5.04
N ALA A 64 11.12 -7.75 -5.63
CA ALA A 64 12.54 -7.70 -5.24
C ALA A 64 12.72 -7.27 -3.78
N LEU A 65 11.92 -6.31 -3.29
CA LEU A 65 11.95 -5.87 -1.90
C LEU A 65 11.45 -6.97 -0.94
N ALA A 66 10.35 -7.65 -1.27
CA ALA A 66 9.85 -8.78 -0.50
C ALA A 66 10.88 -9.92 -0.41
N LYS A 67 11.55 -10.22 -1.51
CA LYS A 67 12.63 -11.22 -1.58
C LYS A 67 13.83 -10.81 -0.73
N ALA A 68 14.27 -9.55 -0.79
CA ALA A 68 15.36 -9.06 0.06
C ALA A 68 15.03 -9.18 1.56
N ILE A 69 13.77 -8.93 1.95
CA ILE A 69 13.30 -9.14 3.33
C ILE A 69 13.30 -10.63 3.66
N GLN A 70 12.78 -11.50 2.78
CA GLN A 70 12.73 -12.95 2.97
C GLN A 70 14.12 -13.55 3.18
N GLU A 71 15.09 -13.22 2.32
CA GLU A 71 16.46 -13.71 2.39
C GLU A 71 17.19 -13.32 3.70
N ASN A 72 16.73 -12.24 4.34
CA ASN A 72 17.31 -11.70 5.56
C ASN A 72 16.41 -11.91 6.79
N TYR A 73 15.24 -12.55 6.64
CA TYR A 73 14.22 -12.58 7.67
C TYR A 73 14.73 -13.19 9.00
N ASP A 74 15.47 -14.29 8.95
CA ASP A 74 15.95 -14.97 10.15
C ASP A 74 17.12 -14.28 10.84
N ARG A 75 17.85 -13.42 10.11
CA ARG A 75 19.09 -12.76 10.60
C ARG A 75 18.83 -11.48 11.39
N TYR A 76 17.69 -10.82 11.17
CA TYR A 76 17.36 -9.52 11.76
C TYR A 76 16.09 -9.59 12.59
N ASP A 77 15.98 -8.72 13.59
CA ASP A 77 14.80 -8.61 14.46
C ASP A 77 13.68 -7.77 13.84
N GLY A 78 14.01 -6.89 12.91
CA GLY A 78 13.08 -6.00 12.21
C GLY A 78 13.71 -5.34 10.99
N PHE A 79 12.89 -4.65 10.22
CA PHE A 79 13.28 -4.06 8.94
C PHE A 79 12.82 -2.60 8.85
N VAL A 80 13.69 -1.72 8.35
CA VAL A 80 13.35 -0.33 7.99
C VAL A 80 13.58 -0.15 6.50
N VAL A 81 12.56 0.29 5.77
CA VAL A 81 12.64 0.58 4.34
C VAL A 81 12.55 2.08 4.15
N SER A 82 13.63 2.72 3.70
CA SER A 82 13.57 4.12 3.26
C SER A 82 13.04 4.23 1.84
N HIS A 83 11.97 4.98 1.64
CA HIS A 83 11.19 5.01 0.40
C HIS A 83 10.76 6.43 0.02
N GLY A 84 10.55 6.69 -1.25
CA GLY A 84 9.91 7.93 -1.71
C GLY A 84 8.41 7.95 -1.40
N THR A 85 7.90 9.13 -1.04
CA THR A 85 6.55 9.25 -0.45
C THR A 85 5.40 9.03 -1.45
N ASP A 86 5.61 9.21 -2.76
CA ASP A 86 4.50 9.24 -3.74
C ASP A 86 3.83 7.87 -3.92
N THR A 87 4.62 6.79 -3.87
CA THR A 87 4.09 5.41 -4.01
C THR A 87 4.34 4.54 -2.78
N MET A 88 4.75 5.13 -1.64
CA MET A 88 5.04 4.36 -0.41
C MET A 88 3.82 3.60 0.09
N ALA A 89 2.61 4.15 -0.01
CA ALA A 89 1.38 3.48 0.38
C ALA A 89 1.08 2.24 -0.51
N TYR A 90 1.30 2.35 -1.82
CA TYR A 90 1.21 1.19 -2.74
C TYR A 90 2.24 0.12 -2.39
N THR A 91 3.49 0.51 -2.11
CA THR A 91 4.54 -0.44 -1.72
C THR A 91 4.21 -1.12 -0.39
N ALA A 92 3.72 -0.39 0.61
CA ALA A 92 3.34 -0.96 1.90
C ALA A 92 2.15 -1.93 1.77
N ALA A 93 1.15 -1.58 0.97
CA ALA A 93 0.03 -2.46 0.66
C ALA A 93 0.50 -3.73 -0.07
N ALA A 94 1.27 -3.60 -1.14
CA ALA A 94 1.79 -4.74 -1.89
C ALA A 94 2.64 -5.69 -1.03
N LEU A 95 3.55 -5.14 -0.20
CA LEU A 95 4.33 -5.93 0.74
C LEU A 95 3.48 -6.66 1.77
N SER A 96 2.34 -6.08 2.20
CA SER A 96 1.42 -6.74 3.12
C SER A 96 0.81 -8.02 2.51
N TYR A 97 0.61 -8.05 1.19
CA TYR A 97 0.15 -9.26 0.48
C TYR A 97 1.29 -10.22 0.12
N LEU A 98 2.47 -9.70 -0.17
CA LEU A 98 3.65 -10.53 -0.47
C LEU A 98 4.27 -11.16 0.78
N ILE A 99 4.07 -10.56 1.97
CA ILE A 99 4.65 -11.00 3.25
C ILE A 99 3.53 -11.07 4.30
N GLN A 100 2.76 -12.15 4.29
CA GLN A 100 1.60 -12.27 5.17
C GLN A 100 1.98 -12.84 6.53
N GLY A 101 1.39 -12.28 7.59
CA GLY A 101 1.56 -12.75 8.95
C GLY A 101 2.99 -12.58 9.50
N ALA A 102 3.75 -11.60 9.00
CA ALA A 102 5.10 -11.36 9.50
C ALA A 102 5.10 -11.05 11.00
N LYS A 103 5.84 -11.85 11.78
CA LYS A 103 6.04 -11.64 13.22
C LYS A 103 6.96 -10.45 13.49
N LYS A 104 7.90 -10.19 12.60
CA LYS A 104 8.84 -9.08 12.73
C LYS A 104 8.27 -7.81 12.12
N PRO A 105 8.53 -6.63 12.71
CA PRO A 105 8.09 -5.35 12.14
C PRO A 105 8.86 -5.04 10.85
N ILE A 106 8.11 -4.65 9.82
CA ILE A 106 8.62 -4.18 8.53
C ILE A 106 8.08 -2.75 8.35
N ILE A 107 8.94 -1.77 8.61
CA ILE A 107 8.56 -0.37 8.72
C ILE A 107 9.02 0.40 7.49
N LEU A 108 8.08 0.93 6.72
CA LEU A 108 8.38 1.87 5.64
C LEU A 108 8.35 3.29 6.19
N THR A 109 9.28 4.11 5.73
CA THR A 109 9.31 5.53 6.01
C THR A 109 9.97 6.31 4.87
N GLY A 110 9.82 7.62 4.92
CA GLY A 110 10.37 8.54 3.96
C GLY A 110 10.30 9.97 4.48
N ALA A 111 10.41 10.95 3.59
CA ALA A 111 10.30 12.33 3.98
C ALA A 111 9.78 13.21 2.83
N GLN A 112 9.15 14.33 3.20
CA GLN A 112 8.76 15.38 2.26
C GLN A 112 9.95 16.26 1.84
N LYS A 113 11.01 16.28 2.68
CA LYS A 113 12.23 17.02 2.39
C LYS A 113 13.48 16.17 2.60
N PRO A 114 14.56 16.42 1.82
CA PRO A 114 15.83 15.73 1.98
C PRO A 114 16.39 15.82 3.40
N ILE A 115 17.08 14.77 3.85
CA ILE A 115 17.63 14.68 5.20
C ILE A 115 18.73 15.71 5.47
N SER A 116 19.40 16.20 4.42
CA SER A 116 20.46 17.20 4.49
C SER A 116 19.95 18.65 4.66
N PHE A 117 18.63 18.88 4.57
CA PHE A 117 18.07 20.22 4.74
C PHE A 117 17.98 20.60 6.22
N ASP A 118 18.15 21.89 6.54
CA ASP A 118 18.04 22.39 7.91
C ASP A 118 16.65 22.14 8.50
N SER A 119 15.60 22.42 7.72
CA SER A 119 14.22 22.12 8.09
C SER A 119 13.74 20.90 7.31
N THR A 120 13.66 19.76 7.99
CA THR A 120 13.28 18.47 7.40
C THR A 120 12.51 17.60 8.40
N ASP A 121 11.59 16.80 7.89
CA ASP A 121 10.87 15.74 8.61
C ASP A 121 11.65 14.41 8.63
N SER A 122 12.71 14.30 7.85
CA SER A 122 13.46 13.07 7.61
C SER A 122 14.03 12.44 8.86
N LYS A 123 14.67 13.26 9.72
CA LYS A 123 15.40 12.76 10.91
C LYS A 123 14.44 12.15 11.94
N ILE A 124 13.30 12.79 12.14
CA ILE A 124 12.27 12.29 13.06
C ILE A 124 11.64 11.02 12.47
N ASN A 125 11.19 11.05 11.23
CA ASN A 125 10.58 9.89 10.59
C ASN A 125 11.51 8.67 10.59
N LEU A 126 12.78 8.85 10.29
CA LEU A 126 13.76 7.77 10.26
C LEU A 126 14.05 7.23 11.68
N THR A 127 14.21 8.08 12.68
CA THR A 127 14.42 7.68 14.09
C THR A 127 13.21 6.89 14.59
N ASP A 128 11.99 7.38 14.34
CA ASP A 128 10.73 6.74 14.71
C ASP A 128 10.58 5.37 14.03
N ALA A 129 11.03 5.26 12.76
CA ALA A 129 10.99 3.97 12.04
C ALA A 129 11.91 2.93 12.72
N PHE A 130 13.11 3.31 13.14
CA PHE A 130 13.98 2.41 13.88
C PHE A 130 13.43 2.03 15.24
N LEU A 131 12.81 2.98 15.96
CA LEU A 131 12.16 2.72 17.24
C LEU A 131 11.03 1.68 17.09
N CYS A 132 10.21 1.82 16.05
CA CYS A 132 9.18 0.84 15.72
C CYS A 132 9.76 -0.51 15.29
N ALA A 133 10.79 -0.52 14.45
CA ALA A 133 11.44 -1.75 13.98
C ALA A 133 12.12 -2.54 15.10
N ALA A 134 12.52 -1.87 16.18
CA ALA A 134 13.12 -2.48 17.35
C ALA A 134 12.09 -3.01 18.39
N SER A 135 10.80 -2.82 18.16
CA SER A 135 9.73 -3.24 19.08
C SER A 135 9.41 -4.72 18.94
N ASP A 136 9.29 -5.43 20.08
CA ASP A 136 8.80 -6.82 20.13
C ASP A 136 7.27 -6.95 20.02
N ARG A 137 6.55 -5.83 20.05
CA ARG A 137 5.08 -5.79 20.07
C ARG A 137 4.47 -5.38 18.72
N LEU A 138 5.29 -4.99 17.77
CA LEU A 138 4.85 -4.59 16.43
C LEU A 138 5.10 -5.72 15.43
N HIS A 139 4.11 -5.99 14.59
CA HIS A 139 4.09 -7.11 13.65
C HIS A 139 3.57 -6.69 12.28
N GLY A 140 4.17 -7.23 11.20
CA GLY A 140 3.72 -7.00 9.84
C GLY A 140 4.27 -5.72 9.20
N VAL A 141 3.65 -5.33 8.11
CA VAL A 141 4.05 -4.19 7.28
C VAL A 141 3.29 -2.93 7.71
N MET A 142 4.05 -1.87 8.00
CA MET A 142 3.50 -0.61 8.52
C MET A 142 4.25 0.59 7.95
N ILE A 143 3.60 1.75 7.93
CA ILE A 143 4.23 3.03 7.62
C ILE A 143 4.36 3.85 8.90
N VAL A 144 5.56 4.39 9.14
CA VAL A 144 5.79 5.44 10.15
C VAL A 144 5.98 6.77 9.44
N PHE A 145 5.15 7.76 9.80
CA PHE A 145 5.27 9.10 9.26
C PHE A 145 4.66 10.15 10.21
N ASN A 146 5.41 11.20 10.47
CA ASN A 146 4.98 12.30 11.34
C ASN A 146 4.44 11.82 12.71
N GLY A 147 5.20 10.92 13.38
CA GLY A 147 4.84 10.38 14.69
C GLY A 147 3.64 9.45 14.72
N LYS A 148 3.17 8.95 13.56
CA LYS A 148 2.01 8.05 13.44
C LYS A 148 2.43 6.73 12.83
N LEU A 149 1.98 5.62 13.42
CA LEU A 149 2.15 4.27 12.89
C LEU A 149 0.85 3.83 12.21
N ILE A 150 0.95 3.55 10.92
CA ILE A 150 -0.20 3.26 10.05
C ILE A 150 -0.07 1.83 9.52
N GLN A 151 -1.16 1.08 9.52
CA GLN A 151 -1.25 -0.23 8.86
C GLN A 151 -0.93 -0.10 7.38
N GLY A 152 -0.07 -0.97 6.82
CA GLY A 152 0.39 -0.86 5.44
C GLY A 152 -0.73 -0.87 4.40
N THR A 153 -1.80 -1.62 4.65
CA THR A 153 -2.99 -1.70 3.78
C THR A 153 -3.98 -0.54 3.95
N ARG A 154 -3.79 0.29 4.97
CA ARG A 154 -4.70 1.40 5.33
C ARG A 154 -4.10 2.78 5.08
N ALA A 155 -2.84 2.81 4.68
CA ALA A 155 -2.15 4.07 4.42
C ALA A 155 -2.55 4.67 3.08
N CYS A 156 -2.73 5.99 3.07
CA CYS A 156 -2.90 6.78 1.87
C CYS A 156 -2.14 8.11 1.99
N LYS A 157 -1.48 8.55 0.91
CA LYS A 157 -0.86 9.88 0.85
C LYS A 157 -1.93 10.92 0.58
N THR A 158 -2.40 11.59 1.63
CA THR A 158 -3.52 12.55 1.57
C THR A 158 -3.09 13.99 1.38
N ARG A 159 -1.79 14.29 1.53
CA ARG A 159 -1.24 15.64 1.35
C ARG A 159 0.08 15.61 0.59
N SER A 160 0.22 16.50 -0.37
CA SER A 160 1.40 16.53 -1.26
C SER A 160 2.59 17.32 -0.72
N LYS A 161 2.39 18.22 0.25
CA LYS A 161 3.42 19.16 0.71
C LYS A 161 3.69 19.14 2.21
N SER A 162 2.67 18.97 3.05
CA SER A 162 2.82 19.02 4.50
C SER A 162 3.53 17.79 5.04
N TYR A 163 4.19 17.93 6.19
CA TYR A 163 4.84 16.81 6.87
C TYR A 163 3.84 15.76 7.37
N GLU A 164 2.58 16.13 7.62
CA GLU A 164 1.49 15.19 7.85
C GLU A 164 0.97 14.63 6.52
N ALA A 165 1.82 13.93 5.77
CA ALA A 165 1.50 13.52 4.40
C ALA A 165 0.58 12.30 4.30
N PHE A 166 0.60 11.41 5.30
CA PHE A 166 -0.14 10.15 5.29
C PHE A 166 -1.25 10.13 6.33
N SER A 167 -2.35 9.48 5.97
CA SER A 167 -3.48 9.20 6.84
C SER A 167 -3.79 7.71 6.84
N SER A 168 -4.35 7.21 7.96
CA SER A 168 -4.97 5.89 8.02
C SER A 168 -6.43 6.03 7.57
N ILE A 169 -6.82 5.28 6.54
CA ILE A 169 -8.15 5.37 5.95
C ILE A 169 -9.02 4.24 6.47
N ASN A 170 -10.19 4.59 6.98
CA ASN A 170 -11.20 3.67 7.53
C ASN A 170 -10.66 2.72 8.62
N TYR A 171 -9.52 3.06 9.23
CA TYR A 171 -8.89 2.26 10.28
C TYR A 171 -8.10 3.17 11.24
N PRO A 172 -8.05 2.87 12.55
CA PRO A 172 -7.29 3.67 13.50
C PRO A 172 -5.77 3.63 13.22
N TYR A 173 -5.02 4.60 13.74
CA TYR A 173 -3.57 4.46 13.85
C TYR A 173 -3.25 3.29 14.79
N LEU A 174 -2.23 2.50 14.45
CA LEU A 174 -1.78 1.39 15.31
C LEU A 174 -1.10 1.90 16.57
N ALA A 175 -0.37 3.00 16.44
CA ALA A 175 0.36 3.64 17.52
C ALA A 175 0.65 5.11 17.18
N VAL A 176 1.08 5.86 18.20
CA VAL A 176 1.70 7.18 18.05
C VAL A 176 3.06 7.20 18.73
N LEU A 177 3.96 8.01 18.20
CA LEU A 177 5.28 8.25 18.74
C LEU A 177 5.35 9.68 19.26
N GLN A 178 5.76 9.81 20.52
CA GLN A 178 5.89 11.10 21.21
C GLN A 178 7.13 11.05 22.12
N ASP A 179 8.01 12.03 22.00
CA ASP A 179 9.21 12.17 22.83
C ASP A 179 10.07 10.89 22.90
N GLY A 180 10.23 10.20 21.75
CA GLY A 180 11.00 8.95 21.68
C GLY A 180 10.31 7.74 22.32
N SER A 181 9.02 7.84 22.62
CA SER A 181 8.22 6.77 23.20
C SER A 181 7.13 6.31 22.23
N LEU A 182 6.90 5.00 22.15
CA LEU A 182 5.84 4.36 21.35
C LEU A 182 4.63 4.09 22.25
N LEU A 183 3.49 4.73 21.95
CA LEU A 183 2.22 4.43 22.56
C LEU A 183 1.37 3.62 21.59
N GLN A 184 1.28 2.31 21.79
CA GLN A 184 0.57 1.36 20.95
C GLN A 184 -0.90 1.24 21.37
N TYR A 185 -1.81 1.33 20.39
CA TYR A 185 -3.25 1.16 20.56
C TYR A 185 -3.74 -0.20 20.08
N ILE A 186 -3.20 -0.69 18.98
CA ILE A 186 -3.63 -1.93 18.32
C ILE A 186 -2.41 -2.83 18.11
N GLU A 187 -2.56 -4.10 18.44
CA GLU A 187 -1.58 -5.14 18.17
C GLU A 187 -2.04 -5.96 16.94
N ASN A 188 -1.17 -6.07 15.96
CA ASN A 188 -1.45 -6.88 14.77
C ASN A 188 -1.29 -8.37 15.06
N ALA A 189 -2.19 -9.18 14.52
CA ALA A 189 -2.00 -10.61 14.49
C ALA A 189 -0.81 -11.00 13.59
N TYR A 190 -0.13 -12.08 13.95
CA TYR A 190 0.97 -12.64 13.19
C TYR A 190 0.88 -14.18 13.15
N LEU A 191 1.67 -14.79 12.27
CA LEU A 191 1.83 -16.23 12.17
C LEU A 191 3.20 -16.64 12.75
N ASP A 192 3.31 -17.86 13.27
CA ASP A 192 4.60 -18.41 13.73
C ASP A 192 5.63 -18.45 12.60
N ALA A 193 5.18 -18.74 11.37
CA ALA A 193 5.97 -18.62 10.15
C ALA A 193 5.22 -17.76 9.15
N PRO A 194 5.81 -16.65 8.68
CA PRO A 194 5.19 -15.79 7.67
C PRO A 194 5.12 -16.50 6.31
N VAL A 195 4.11 -16.14 5.54
CA VAL A 195 3.95 -16.62 4.17
C VAL A 195 4.51 -15.59 3.21
N PHE A 196 5.54 -15.98 2.45
CA PHE A 196 6.13 -15.16 1.39
C PHE A 196 5.59 -15.56 0.02
N SER A 197 5.28 -14.59 -0.80
CA SER A 197 4.91 -14.75 -2.21
C SER A 197 5.87 -13.95 -3.09
N ASP A 198 6.21 -14.51 -4.24
CA ASP A 198 7.09 -13.90 -5.25
C ASP A 198 6.35 -13.55 -6.54
N ARG A 199 5.00 -13.65 -6.54
CA ARG A 199 4.18 -13.51 -7.74
C ARG A 199 3.23 -12.34 -7.64
N LEU A 200 3.32 -11.45 -8.61
CA LEU A 200 2.37 -10.39 -8.90
C LEU A 200 2.07 -10.40 -10.40
N ASP A 201 0.83 -10.06 -10.78
CA ASP A 201 0.50 -9.75 -12.15
C ASP A 201 0.06 -8.28 -12.25
N GLY A 202 0.82 -7.49 -13.01
CA GLY A 202 0.58 -6.06 -13.18
C GLY A 202 -0.57 -5.69 -14.13
N LYS A 203 -1.28 -6.66 -14.72
CA LYS A 203 -2.40 -6.41 -15.65
C LYS A 203 -3.68 -5.97 -14.93
N VAL A 204 -3.57 -4.92 -14.15
CA VAL A 204 -4.63 -4.26 -13.39
C VAL A 204 -4.70 -2.80 -13.80
N ALA A 205 -5.87 -2.35 -14.24
CA ALA A 205 -6.12 -0.94 -14.56
C ALA A 205 -7.06 -0.30 -13.52
N LEU A 206 -6.94 1.01 -13.36
CA LEU A 206 -7.81 1.81 -12.51
C LEU A 206 -8.43 2.93 -13.34
N LEU A 207 -9.76 3.03 -13.30
CA LEU A 207 -10.52 4.11 -13.92
C LEU A 207 -11.29 4.88 -12.86
N LYS A 208 -10.89 6.12 -12.64
CA LYS A 208 -11.67 7.09 -11.88
C LYS A 208 -12.74 7.68 -12.78
N LEU A 209 -14.01 7.46 -12.44
CA LEU A 209 -15.13 7.98 -13.23
C LEU A 209 -15.23 9.51 -13.07
N ILE A 210 -15.46 10.18 -14.17
CA ILE A 210 -15.83 11.60 -14.22
C ILE A 210 -17.16 11.76 -14.96
N PRO A 211 -17.94 12.83 -14.73
CA PRO A 211 -19.14 13.09 -15.51
C PRO A 211 -18.85 13.12 -17.02
N GLY A 212 -19.57 12.32 -17.81
CA GLY A 212 -19.41 12.23 -19.27
C GLY A 212 -18.27 11.35 -19.75
N VAL A 213 -17.58 10.59 -18.87
CA VAL A 213 -16.57 9.61 -19.31
C VAL A 213 -17.23 8.56 -20.23
N PRO A 214 -16.65 8.27 -21.41
CA PRO A 214 -17.23 7.28 -22.31
C PRO A 214 -16.94 5.85 -21.84
N SER A 215 -17.89 4.93 -21.99
CA SER A 215 -17.72 3.50 -21.69
C SER A 215 -16.63 2.83 -22.53
N SER A 216 -16.33 3.38 -23.72
CA SER A 216 -15.23 2.89 -24.57
C SER A 216 -13.87 2.95 -23.90
N LEU A 217 -13.65 3.85 -22.94
CA LEU A 217 -12.41 3.89 -22.15
C LEU A 217 -12.32 2.66 -21.24
N ALA A 218 -13.41 2.31 -20.55
CA ALA A 218 -13.46 1.08 -19.75
C ALA A 218 -13.28 -0.17 -20.64
N ALA A 219 -13.90 -0.19 -21.83
CA ALA A 219 -13.74 -1.28 -22.80
C ALA A 219 -12.26 -1.45 -23.22
N TYR A 220 -11.57 -0.36 -23.54
CA TYR A 220 -10.15 -0.39 -23.89
C TYR A 220 -9.29 -0.92 -22.72
N MET A 221 -9.54 -0.42 -21.50
CA MET A 221 -8.80 -0.89 -20.32
C MET A 221 -9.02 -2.39 -20.06
N LEU A 222 -10.24 -2.90 -20.24
CA LEU A 222 -10.55 -4.32 -20.09
C LEU A 222 -9.93 -5.18 -21.20
N GLN A 223 -9.73 -4.62 -22.40
CA GLN A 223 -9.01 -5.31 -23.48
C GLN A 223 -7.54 -5.53 -23.13
N GLU A 224 -6.87 -4.52 -22.58
CA GLU A 224 -5.44 -4.52 -22.30
C GLU A 224 -5.08 -5.17 -20.93
N ASN A 225 -6.04 -5.30 -20.02
CA ASN A 225 -5.81 -5.76 -18.65
C ASN A 225 -6.72 -6.95 -18.29
N ASP A 226 -6.34 -7.67 -17.24
CA ASP A 226 -7.11 -8.79 -16.69
C ASP A 226 -8.07 -8.38 -15.58
N ALA A 227 -7.83 -7.21 -14.98
CA ALA A 227 -8.75 -6.60 -14.02
C ALA A 227 -8.90 -5.09 -14.22
N LEU A 228 -10.10 -4.59 -13.91
CA LEU A 228 -10.43 -3.16 -13.89
C LEU A 228 -11.00 -2.77 -12.53
N ILE A 229 -10.36 -1.79 -11.89
CA ILE A 229 -10.87 -1.12 -10.71
C ILE A 229 -11.63 0.13 -11.17
N LEU A 230 -12.91 0.25 -10.78
CA LEU A 230 -13.72 1.43 -11.04
C LEU A 230 -13.89 2.24 -9.76
N GLU A 231 -13.28 3.41 -9.70
CA GLU A 231 -13.59 4.42 -8.68
C GLU A 231 -14.87 5.16 -9.07
N SER A 232 -15.98 4.71 -8.51
CA SER A 232 -17.33 5.15 -8.79
C SER A 232 -17.71 6.42 -8.00
N PHE A 233 -18.90 6.96 -8.26
CA PHE A 233 -19.43 8.14 -7.57
C PHE A 233 -20.13 7.74 -6.25
N GLY A 234 -19.96 8.58 -5.23
CA GLY A 234 -20.63 8.37 -3.94
C GLY A 234 -20.36 6.98 -3.38
N VAL A 235 -21.39 6.25 -2.96
CA VAL A 235 -21.25 4.90 -2.40
C VAL A 235 -21.14 3.77 -3.45
N GLY A 236 -21.11 4.10 -4.76
CA GLY A 236 -21.00 3.06 -5.79
C GLY A 236 -21.75 3.37 -7.10
N GLY A 237 -22.12 4.66 -7.33
CA GLY A 237 -22.85 5.06 -8.53
C GLY A 237 -22.03 4.95 -9.80
N ILE A 238 -22.61 4.28 -10.83
CA ILE A 238 -22.05 4.14 -12.19
C ILE A 238 -23.01 4.81 -13.17
N PRO A 239 -22.52 5.46 -14.27
CA PRO A 239 -23.38 6.05 -15.27
C PRO A 239 -24.36 5.03 -15.88
N SER A 240 -25.67 5.28 -15.75
CA SER A 240 -26.74 4.39 -16.22
C SER A 240 -27.79 5.09 -17.10
N TYR A 241 -27.49 6.32 -17.55
CA TYR A 241 -28.38 7.04 -18.48
C TYR A 241 -28.47 6.32 -19.84
N PRO A 242 -29.59 6.48 -20.59
CA PRO A 242 -29.76 5.84 -21.90
C PRO A 242 -28.59 6.15 -22.84
N GLY A 243 -27.95 5.10 -23.35
CA GLY A 243 -26.77 5.22 -24.21
C GLY A 243 -25.42 5.35 -23.50
N SER A 244 -25.36 5.30 -22.16
CA SER A 244 -24.07 5.29 -21.41
C SER A 244 -23.19 4.12 -21.78
N GLY A 245 -23.78 2.94 -22.00
CA GLY A 245 -23.08 1.71 -22.39
C GLY A 245 -22.15 1.11 -21.33
N PHE A 246 -22.12 1.64 -20.10
CA PHE A 246 -21.20 1.15 -19.06
C PHE A 246 -21.55 -0.28 -18.62
N LEU A 247 -22.82 -0.57 -18.35
CA LEU A 247 -23.24 -1.90 -17.93
C LEU A 247 -22.94 -2.97 -18.98
N ASP A 248 -23.26 -2.67 -20.25
CA ASP A 248 -22.94 -3.57 -21.37
C ASP A 248 -21.44 -3.81 -21.53
N THR A 249 -20.64 -2.78 -21.27
CA THR A 249 -19.17 -2.88 -21.32
C THR A 249 -18.63 -3.75 -20.20
N LEU A 250 -19.13 -3.58 -18.98
CA LEU A 250 -18.72 -4.41 -17.84
C LEU A 250 -19.15 -5.86 -18.06
N GLN A 251 -20.38 -6.10 -18.54
CA GLN A 251 -20.90 -7.43 -18.84
C GLN A 251 -20.03 -8.15 -19.89
N LYS A 252 -19.66 -7.48 -20.98
CA LYS A 252 -18.74 -8.04 -21.99
C LYS A 252 -17.35 -8.35 -21.40
N GLY A 253 -16.87 -7.53 -20.49
CA GLY A 253 -15.61 -7.80 -19.76
C GLY A 253 -15.70 -9.10 -18.96
N ILE A 254 -16.80 -9.30 -18.22
CA ILE A 254 -17.07 -10.51 -17.44
C ILE A 254 -17.13 -11.75 -18.33
N GLU A 255 -17.86 -11.67 -19.44
CA GLU A 255 -17.98 -12.75 -20.44
C GLU A 255 -16.61 -13.10 -21.05
N ALA A 256 -15.70 -12.13 -21.13
CA ALA A 256 -14.32 -12.33 -21.55
C ALA A 256 -13.39 -12.82 -20.39
N GLY A 257 -13.95 -13.15 -19.21
CA GLY A 257 -13.20 -13.67 -18.06
C GLY A 257 -12.42 -12.61 -17.26
N LYS A 258 -12.76 -11.32 -17.43
CA LYS A 258 -12.09 -10.23 -16.69
C LYS A 258 -12.70 -10.05 -15.31
N THR A 259 -11.88 -9.61 -14.37
CA THR A 259 -12.29 -9.24 -13.00
C THR A 259 -12.58 -7.75 -12.91
N ILE A 260 -13.70 -7.39 -12.31
CA ILE A 260 -14.09 -5.99 -12.09
C ILE A 260 -14.22 -5.73 -10.60
N VAL A 261 -13.60 -4.66 -10.12
CA VAL A 261 -13.74 -4.22 -8.74
C VAL A 261 -14.40 -2.86 -8.71
N LEU A 262 -15.49 -2.78 -7.97
CA LEU A 262 -16.19 -1.53 -7.70
C LEU A 262 -15.70 -0.96 -6.36
N THR A 263 -15.30 0.28 -6.38
CA THR A 263 -14.93 1.07 -5.20
C THR A 263 -15.45 2.50 -5.35
N THR A 264 -15.17 3.34 -4.39
CA THR A 264 -15.57 4.76 -4.41
C THR A 264 -14.38 5.69 -4.55
N GLN A 265 -14.57 6.84 -5.20
CA GLN A 265 -13.59 7.95 -5.17
C GLN A 265 -13.63 8.75 -3.87
N VAL A 266 -14.63 8.48 -3.00
CA VAL A 266 -14.72 9.11 -1.68
C VAL A 266 -13.80 8.37 -0.72
N GLN A 267 -12.86 9.09 -0.15
CA GLN A 267 -11.73 8.49 0.57
C GLN A 267 -12.13 7.76 1.86
N ASN A 268 -13.19 8.21 2.52
CA ASN A 268 -13.64 7.67 3.80
C ASN A 268 -15.02 7.00 3.67
N GLU A 269 -15.32 6.08 4.59
CA GLU A 269 -16.58 5.32 4.74
C GLU A 269 -16.74 4.15 3.75
N GLY A 270 -16.07 4.20 2.58
CA GLY A 270 -16.07 3.09 1.64
C GLY A 270 -17.28 3.07 0.70
N SER A 271 -17.45 1.96 -0.04
CA SER A 271 -18.54 1.73 -0.98
C SER A 271 -19.65 0.87 -0.36
N ASP A 272 -20.88 1.03 -0.86
CA ASP A 272 -22.02 0.15 -0.68
C ASP A 272 -22.84 0.18 -1.98
N VAL A 273 -22.38 -0.60 -2.97
CA VAL A 273 -22.99 -0.62 -4.30
C VAL A 273 -24.43 -1.16 -4.29
N GLY A 274 -24.80 -1.91 -3.27
CA GLY A 274 -26.13 -2.49 -3.12
C GLY A 274 -27.25 -1.47 -2.87
N VAL A 275 -26.90 -0.24 -2.53
CA VAL A 275 -27.85 0.87 -2.34
C VAL A 275 -28.51 1.29 -3.67
N TYR A 276 -27.82 1.06 -4.82
CA TYR A 276 -28.34 1.44 -6.12
C TYR A 276 -28.87 0.22 -6.89
N GLN A 277 -29.94 0.41 -7.72
CA GLN A 277 -30.53 -0.63 -8.55
C GLN A 277 -29.50 -1.35 -9.43
N VAL A 278 -28.58 -0.59 -10.01
CA VAL A 278 -27.47 -1.12 -10.82
C VAL A 278 -26.58 -2.06 -10.02
N GLY A 279 -26.29 -1.74 -8.77
CA GLY A 279 -25.49 -2.58 -7.89
C GLY A 279 -26.20 -3.88 -7.49
N TYR A 280 -27.53 -3.85 -7.38
CA TYR A 280 -28.32 -5.05 -7.06
C TYR A 280 -28.23 -6.10 -8.20
N GLU A 281 -28.27 -5.67 -9.45
CA GLU A 281 -28.12 -6.56 -10.62
C GLU A 281 -26.71 -7.16 -10.71
N ILE A 282 -25.70 -6.41 -10.26
CA ILE A 282 -24.28 -6.76 -10.35
C ILE A 282 -23.82 -7.70 -9.21
N ARG A 283 -24.44 -7.62 -8.03
CA ARG A 283 -24.04 -8.37 -6.80
C ARG A 283 -24.00 -9.90 -6.94
N HIS A 284 -24.68 -10.45 -7.93
CA HIS A 284 -24.77 -11.91 -8.14
C HIS A 284 -23.75 -12.47 -9.12
N THR A 285 -22.83 -11.63 -9.60
CA THR A 285 -21.83 -12.03 -10.59
C THR A 285 -20.47 -12.20 -9.90
N PRO A 286 -19.89 -13.41 -9.78
CA PRO A 286 -18.66 -13.67 -9.03
C PRO A 286 -17.43 -12.85 -9.47
N GLN A 287 -17.41 -12.42 -10.74
CA GLN A 287 -16.34 -11.61 -11.31
C GLN A 287 -16.44 -10.12 -10.98
N ILE A 288 -17.56 -9.67 -10.38
CA ILE A 288 -17.70 -8.30 -9.87
C ILE A 288 -17.51 -8.33 -8.37
N LEU A 289 -16.46 -7.66 -7.92
CA LEU A 289 -16.10 -7.54 -6.53
C LEU A 289 -16.40 -6.13 -6.03
N GLU A 290 -16.80 -6.02 -4.78
CA GLU A 290 -16.95 -4.74 -4.09
C GLU A 290 -15.83 -4.57 -3.08
N ALA A 291 -15.16 -3.42 -3.10
CA ALA A 291 -14.02 -3.18 -2.25
C ALA A 291 -14.37 -2.66 -0.85
N PHE A 292 -15.64 -2.28 -0.63
CA PHE A 292 -16.10 -1.74 0.65
C PHE A 292 -15.19 -0.60 1.16
N ASP A 293 -14.55 -0.80 2.30
CA ASP A 293 -13.74 0.19 3.01
C ASP A 293 -12.23 0.13 2.69
N MET A 294 -11.84 -0.70 1.71
CA MET A 294 -10.44 -0.82 1.28
C MET A 294 -9.91 0.48 0.67
N THR A 295 -8.62 0.75 0.85
CA THR A 295 -7.94 1.82 0.10
C THR A 295 -7.68 1.41 -1.34
N THR A 296 -7.61 2.36 -2.26
CA THR A 296 -7.25 2.10 -3.67
C THR A 296 -5.89 1.40 -3.78
N GLU A 297 -4.93 1.80 -2.95
CA GLU A 297 -3.59 1.20 -2.90
C GLU A 297 -3.65 -0.28 -2.49
N ALA A 298 -4.48 -0.61 -1.49
CA ALA A 298 -4.70 -1.98 -1.06
C ALA A 298 -5.40 -2.81 -2.14
N ILE A 299 -6.43 -2.26 -2.80
CA ILE A 299 -7.13 -2.95 -3.89
C ILE A 299 -6.17 -3.29 -5.02
N CYS A 300 -5.35 -2.33 -5.46
CA CYS A 300 -4.34 -2.54 -6.51
C CYS A 300 -3.36 -3.65 -6.12
N GLY A 301 -2.75 -3.57 -4.94
CA GLY A 301 -1.80 -4.57 -4.46
C GLY A 301 -2.41 -5.96 -4.32
N LYS A 302 -3.63 -6.04 -3.76
CA LYS A 302 -4.36 -7.31 -3.57
C LYS A 302 -4.70 -7.98 -4.90
N LEU A 303 -5.25 -7.22 -5.86
CA LEU A 303 -5.58 -7.77 -7.17
C LEU A 303 -4.35 -8.27 -7.92
N MET A 304 -3.26 -7.50 -7.94
CA MET A 304 -2.00 -7.93 -8.56
C MET A 304 -1.48 -9.22 -7.91
N TRP A 305 -1.57 -9.34 -6.58
CA TRP A 305 -1.19 -10.55 -5.86
C TRP A 305 -2.11 -11.73 -6.19
N ILE A 306 -3.45 -11.55 -6.19
CA ILE A 306 -4.42 -12.59 -6.51
C ILE A 306 -4.21 -13.08 -7.95
N LEU A 307 -4.11 -12.15 -8.91
CA LEU A 307 -3.90 -12.48 -10.31
C LEU A 307 -2.54 -13.16 -10.57
N GLY A 308 -1.56 -12.94 -9.71
CA GLY A 308 -0.31 -13.71 -9.69
C GLY A 308 -0.50 -15.17 -9.25
N GLN A 309 -1.62 -15.52 -8.61
CA GLN A 309 -1.91 -16.87 -8.10
C GLN A 309 -2.91 -17.63 -8.97
N THR A 310 -3.96 -16.97 -9.45
CA THR A 310 -5.10 -17.63 -10.10
C THR A 310 -5.81 -16.73 -11.10
N ARG A 311 -6.57 -17.38 -12.03
CA ARG A 311 -7.55 -16.76 -12.93
C ARG A 311 -8.95 -17.31 -12.71
N ASP A 312 -9.11 -18.24 -11.78
CA ASP A 312 -10.41 -18.82 -11.44
C ASP A 312 -11.26 -17.80 -10.67
N PRO A 313 -12.45 -17.42 -11.18
CA PRO A 313 -13.32 -16.41 -10.57
C PRO A 313 -13.72 -16.71 -9.12
N GLU A 314 -13.98 -17.97 -8.79
CA GLU A 314 -14.38 -18.37 -7.44
C GLU A 314 -13.20 -18.22 -6.46
N GLN A 315 -11.99 -18.58 -6.89
CA GLN A 315 -10.78 -18.39 -6.09
C GLN A 315 -10.44 -16.91 -5.95
N ILE A 316 -10.57 -16.12 -7.02
CA ILE A 316 -10.37 -14.67 -6.98
C ILE A 316 -11.31 -14.05 -5.94
N ASN A 317 -12.62 -14.38 -5.99
CA ASN A 317 -13.63 -13.90 -5.06
C ASN A 317 -13.25 -14.27 -3.60
N ARG A 318 -12.94 -15.54 -3.35
CA ARG A 318 -12.55 -16.01 -2.02
C ARG A 318 -11.31 -15.28 -1.49
N LEU A 319 -10.26 -15.15 -2.30
CA LEU A 319 -9.01 -14.49 -1.88
C LEU A 319 -9.23 -12.99 -1.66
N PHE A 320 -10.09 -12.36 -2.48
CA PHE A 320 -10.38 -10.93 -2.36
C PHE A 320 -11.08 -10.60 -1.03
N TYR A 321 -12.05 -11.43 -0.61
CA TYR A 321 -12.77 -11.23 0.66
C TYR A 321 -12.12 -11.89 1.88
N THR A 322 -11.01 -12.61 1.70
CA THR A 322 -10.20 -13.07 2.83
C THR A 322 -9.36 -11.89 3.34
N PRO A 323 -9.58 -11.42 4.60
CA PRO A 323 -8.84 -10.28 5.13
C PRO A 323 -7.34 -10.56 5.24
N VAL A 324 -6.53 -9.61 4.79
CA VAL A 324 -5.07 -9.63 4.94
C VAL A 324 -4.64 -8.31 5.56
N ALA A 325 -3.96 -8.38 6.70
CA ALA A 325 -3.43 -7.20 7.38
C ALA A 325 -4.49 -6.08 7.56
N ASN A 326 -5.70 -6.44 7.95
CA ASN A 326 -6.84 -5.54 8.19
C ASN A 326 -7.25 -4.70 6.96
N ASP A 327 -7.02 -5.18 5.74
CA ASP A 327 -7.32 -4.46 4.49
C ASP A 327 -8.81 -4.25 4.22
N ILE A 328 -9.67 -5.10 4.77
CA ILE A 328 -11.13 -5.03 4.67
C ILE A 328 -11.74 -5.35 6.03
N LEU A 329 -12.74 -4.59 6.45
CA LEU A 329 -13.48 -4.83 7.69
C LEU A 329 -14.77 -5.59 7.39
N HIS A 330 -15.16 -6.47 8.29
CA HIS A 330 -16.44 -7.16 8.20
C HIS A 330 -17.56 -6.25 8.70
N TYR A 331 -18.43 -5.82 7.80
CA TYR A 331 -19.68 -5.17 8.19
C TYR A 331 -20.70 -6.22 8.61
N VAL A 332 -21.22 -6.10 9.81
CA VAL A 332 -22.40 -6.86 10.24
C VAL A 332 -23.61 -6.15 9.65
N HIS A 333 -24.11 -6.63 8.51
CA HIS A 333 -25.41 -6.18 8.00
C HIS A 333 -26.51 -6.65 8.97
N ARG A 334 -27.36 -5.71 9.38
CA ARG A 334 -28.56 -5.98 10.20
C ARG A 334 -29.64 -6.64 9.35
#